data_fe369e59a17739b3577fc98750ad55bf
#
_entry.id   fe369e59a17739b3577fc98750ad55bf
#
_cell.length_a   1.000
_cell.length_b   1.000
_cell.length_c   1.000
_cell.angle_alpha   90.00
_cell.angle_beta   90.00
_cell.angle_gamma   90.00
#
_symmetry.space_group_name_H-M   'P 1'
#
loop_
_entity.id
_entity.type
_entity.pdbx_description
1 polymer ?
#
loop_
_entity_poly.entity_id
_entity_poly.type
_entity_poly.pdbx_seq_one_letter_code
_entity_poly.pdbx_strand_id
1 'polypeptide(L)'
;MYKEYGITEATYNLVNKCEKEVTEEFNKVNEICEYNSLKVLKAFHDNNLSEVHFNETTGYGYDDIGRETIEKIYSEIFGVEDSLVRGQFISASHALNVTLFGLLRPGDTMISICGKPYDTLDEVIGIRENPSSLKSFGVKYEQIDLIDNDFDYEKISKRLSQKNVKLVEIQRSRGYALRKSITLDKIKKVIKLIKEVDENVIIMVDNCYGEFTNL
;
A
#
# COMPACT_ATOMS: atom_id res chain seq x y z
N MET A 1 -39.77 13.93 3.88
CA MET A 1 -38.86 12.75 3.80
C MET A 1 -37.94 12.63 5.00
N TYR A 2 -36.94 13.51 5.25
CA TYR A 2 -35.99 13.31 6.37
C TYR A 2 -36.66 13.22 7.76
N LYS A 3 -37.75 13.91 8.02
CA LYS A 3 -38.53 13.87 9.28
C LYS A 3 -39.11 12.48 9.54
N GLU A 4 -39.47 11.71 8.52
CA GLU A 4 -40.01 10.35 8.62
C GLU A 4 -38.97 9.35 9.15
N TYR A 5 -37.69 9.67 9.01
CA TYR A 5 -36.58 8.90 9.56
C TYR A 5 -36.09 9.40 10.93
N GLY A 6 -36.86 10.25 11.61
CA GLY A 6 -36.53 10.78 12.92
C GLY A 6 -35.44 11.87 12.93
N ILE A 7 -35.04 12.38 11.75
CA ILE A 7 -34.04 13.44 11.63
C ILE A 7 -34.73 14.77 11.97
N THR A 8 -34.16 15.49 12.95
CA THR A 8 -34.65 16.81 13.31
C THR A 8 -34.27 17.85 12.26
N GLU A 9 -35.03 18.93 12.19
CA GLU A 9 -34.75 20.05 11.30
C GLU A 9 -33.38 20.70 11.63
N ALA A 10 -33.04 20.79 12.91
CA ALA A 10 -31.76 21.31 13.36
C ALA A 10 -30.59 20.45 12.84
N THR A 11 -30.71 19.12 12.95
CA THR A 11 -29.70 18.19 12.43
C THR A 11 -29.57 18.30 10.91
N TYR A 12 -30.69 18.33 10.18
CA TYR A 12 -30.70 18.48 8.73
C TYR A 12 -30.00 19.79 8.28
N ASN A 13 -30.34 20.91 8.94
CA ASN A 13 -29.74 22.18 8.62
C ASN A 13 -28.23 22.23 8.96
N LEU A 14 -27.82 21.59 10.06
CA LEU A 14 -26.39 21.48 10.42
C LEU A 14 -25.60 20.70 9.36
N VAL A 15 -26.11 19.55 8.93
CA VAL A 15 -25.48 18.74 7.89
C VAL A 15 -25.32 19.56 6.61
N ASN A 16 -26.41 20.18 6.12
CA ASN A 16 -26.36 20.99 4.91
C ASN A 16 -25.37 22.18 5.01
N LYS A 17 -25.23 22.76 6.20
CA LYS A 17 -24.24 23.81 6.43
C LYS A 17 -22.82 23.25 6.32
N CYS A 18 -22.53 22.14 7.00
CA CYS A 18 -21.21 21.49 6.94
C CYS A 18 -20.84 21.05 5.51
N GLU A 19 -21.79 20.47 4.77
CA GLU A 19 -21.55 20.07 3.35
C GLU A 19 -21.19 21.27 2.47
N LYS A 20 -21.84 22.42 2.67
CA LYS A 20 -21.47 23.66 1.95
C LYS A 20 -20.09 24.16 2.30
N GLU A 21 -19.69 24.05 3.57
CA GLU A 21 -18.37 24.50 4.05
C GLU A 21 -17.23 23.64 3.49
N VAL A 22 -17.46 22.36 3.15
CA VAL A 22 -16.46 21.43 2.59
C VAL A 22 -16.63 21.17 1.09
N THR A 23 -17.45 21.96 0.39
CA THR A 23 -17.71 21.78 -1.05
C THR A 23 -16.44 21.78 -1.90
N GLU A 24 -15.48 22.64 -1.60
CA GLU A 24 -14.19 22.70 -2.31
C GLU A 24 -13.39 21.41 -2.15
N GLU A 25 -13.42 20.81 -0.98
CA GLU A 25 -12.74 19.52 -0.74
C GLU A 25 -13.44 18.38 -1.48
N PHE A 26 -14.76 18.38 -1.54
CA PHE A 26 -15.51 17.42 -2.37
C PHE A 26 -15.17 17.57 -3.85
N ASN A 27 -15.04 18.78 -4.37
CA ASN A 27 -14.66 19.01 -5.76
C ASN A 27 -13.27 18.43 -6.06
N LYS A 28 -12.28 18.64 -5.19
CA LYS A 28 -10.94 18.03 -5.33
C LYS A 28 -11.00 16.51 -5.35
N VAL A 29 -11.78 15.90 -4.45
CA VAL A 29 -11.97 14.45 -4.41
C VAL A 29 -12.64 13.95 -5.70
N ASN A 30 -13.63 14.68 -6.22
CA ASN A 30 -14.32 14.34 -7.46
C ASN A 30 -13.36 14.38 -8.67
N GLU A 31 -12.48 15.37 -8.77
CA GLU A 31 -11.46 15.46 -9.82
C GLU A 31 -10.50 14.26 -9.78
N ILE A 32 -10.03 13.88 -8.58
CA ILE A 32 -9.17 12.70 -8.38
C ILE A 32 -9.93 11.42 -8.77
N CYS A 33 -11.19 11.32 -8.38
CA CYS A 33 -12.03 10.17 -8.69
C CYS A 33 -12.26 10.04 -10.20
N GLU A 34 -12.61 11.14 -10.89
CA GLU A 34 -12.80 11.16 -12.34
C GLU A 34 -11.53 10.73 -13.08
N TYR A 35 -10.40 11.34 -12.76
CA TYR A 35 -9.10 10.99 -13.36
C TYR A 35 -8.77 9.51 -13.21
N ASN A 36 -8.86 8.98 -11.99
CA ASN A 36 -8.51 7.58 -11.74
C ASN A 36 -9.54 6.61 -12.36
N SER A 37 -10.83 6.97 -12.39
CA SER A 37 -11.86 6.17 -13.07
C SER A 37 -11.58 6.07 -14.56
N LEU A 38 -11.23 7.18 -15.21
CA LEU A 38 -10.87 7.19 -16.63
C LEU A 38 -9.60 6.39 -16.90
N LYS A 39 -8.60 6.48 -16.04
CA LYS A 39 -7.38 5.67 -16.13
C LYS A 39 -7.67 4.17 -16.08
N VAL A 40 -8.53 3.73 -15.15
CA VAL A 40 -8.94 2.33 -15.03
C VAL A 40 -9.74 1.88 -16.26
N LEU A 41 -10.71 2.68 -16.71
CA LEU A 41 -11.50 2.39 -17.90
C LEU A 41 -10.63 2.29 -19.16
N LYS A 42 -9.62 3.18 -19.27
CA LYS A 42 -8.67 3.12 -20.38
C LYS A 42 -7.89 1.79 -20.37
N ALA A 43 -7.36 1.37 -19.22
CA ALA A 43 -6.66 0.10 -19.09
C ALA A 43 -7.54 -1.11 -19.44
N PHE A 44 -8.83 -1.08 -19.08
CA PHE A 44 -9.80 -2.09 -19.49
C PHE A 44 -9.98 -2.14 -21.00
N HIS A 45 -10.11 -0.97 -21.63
CA HIS A 45 -10.26 -0.84 -23.07
C HIS A 45 -8.99 -1.30 -23.82
N ASP A 46 -7.82 -0.84 -23.39
CA ASP A 46 -6.55 -1.14 -24.05
C ASP A 46 -6.20 -2.64 -23.97
N ASN A 47 -6.63 -3.32 -22.92
CA ASN A 47 -6.51 -4.77 -22.78
C ASN A 47 -7.68 -5.57 -23.35
N ASN A 48 -8.61 -4.92 -24.09
CA ASN A 48 -9.76 -5.54 -24.72
C ASN A 48 -10.59 -6.40 -23.75
N LEU A 49 -10.80 -5.92 -22.51
CA LEU A 49 -11.58 -6.65 -21.52
C LEU A 49 -12.99 -6.95 -22.06
N SER A 50 -13.41 -8.20 -21.99
CA SER A 50 -14.68 -8.68 -22.49
C SER A 50 -15.22 -9.82 -21.64
N GLU A 51 -16.46 -10.26 -21.90
CA GLU A 51 -17.14 -11.32 -21.16
C GLU A 51 -16.32 -12.62 -21.07
N VAL A 52 -15.55 -12.95 -22.11
CA VAL A 52 -14.75 -14.17 -22.15
C VAL A 52 -13.72 -14.27 -21.00
N HIS A 53 -13.23 -13.13 -20.50
CA HIS A 53 -12.26 -13.08 -19.42
C HIS A 53 -12.84 -13.44 -18.02
N PHE A 54 -14.16 -13.50 -17.92
CA PHE A 54 -14.88 -13.90 -16.70
C PHE A 54 -15.31 -15.37 -16.72
N ASN A 55 -14.98 -16.11 -17.76
CA ASN A 55 -15.27 -17.54 -17.81
C ASN A 55 -14.43 -18.31 -16.80
N GLU A 56 -15.00 -19.40 -16.29
CA GLU A 56 -14.28 -20.32 -15.41
C GLU A 56 -13.08 -20.96 -16.13
N THR A 57 -12.01 -21.19 -15.37
CA THR A 57 -10.79 -21.86 -15.82
C THR A 57 -10.49 -23.07 -14.95
N THR A 58 -9.54 -23.89 -15.35
CA THR A 58 -9.11 -25.08 -14.59
C THR A 58 -8.42 -24.72 -13.27
N GLY A 59 -7.98 -23.46 -13.11
CA GLY A 59 -7.23 -23.00 -11.96
C GLY A 59 -5.75 -23.42 -11.92
N TYR A 60 -5.29 -24.22 -12.89
CA TYR A 60 -3.88 -24.65 -12.96
C TYR A 60 -2.91 -23.55 -13.41
N GLY A 61 -3.39 -22.43 -13.90
CA GLY A 61 -2.57 -21.29 -14.28
C GLY A 61 -1.94 -21.37 -15.67
N TYR A 62 -2.35 -22.31 -16.48
CA TYR A 62 -1.99 -22.39 -17.88
C TYR A 62 -3.14 -21.81 -18.71
N ASP A 63 -2.80 -20.86 -19.59
CA ASP A 63 -3.76 -20.20 -20.51
C ASP A 63 -5.01 -19.62 -19.79
N ASP A 64 -4.81 -19.07 -18.60
CA ASP A 64 -5.87 -18.38 -17.85
C ASP A 64 -5.95 -16.92 -18.30
N ILE A 65 -6.72 -16.69 -19.37
CA ILE A 65 -6.82 -15.37 -20.00
C ILE A 65 -7.36 -14.30 -19.04
N GLY A 66 -8.27 -14.66 -18.14
CA GLY A 66 -8.82 -13.72 -17.16
C GLY A 66 -7.75 -13.23 -16.18
N ARG A 67 -6.97 -14.17 -15.64
CA ARG A 67 -5.87 -13.88 -14.72
C ARG A 67 -4.74 -13.08 -15.36
N GLU A 68 -4.31 -13.51 -16.55
CA GLU A 68 -3.26 -12.82 -17.28
C GLU A 68 -3.68 -11.38 -17.67
N THR A 69 -4.96 -11.21 -18.05
CA THR A 69 -5.47 -9.89 -18.41
C THR A 69 -5.59 -8.97 -17.22
N ILE A 70 -6.07 -9.43 -16.05
CA ILE A 70 -6.15 -8.58 -14.86
C ILE A 70 -4.76 -8.13 -14.40
N GLU A 71 -3.74 -8.97 -14.50
CA GLU A 71 -2.37 -8.61 -14.16
C GLU A 71 -1.81 -7.54 -15.11
N LYS A 72 -2.05 -7.66 -16.42
CA LYS A 72 -1.70 -6.61 -17.39
C LYS A 72 -2.40 -5.28 -17.08
N ILE A 73 -3.70 -5.33 -16.78
CA ILE A 73 -4.49 -4.16 -16.40
C ILE A 73 -3.90 -3.47 -15.17
N TYR A 74 -3.57 -4.24 -14.13
CA TYR A 74 -2.93 -3.68 -12.93
C TYR A 74 -1.56 -3.08 -13.23
N SER A 75 -0.74 -3.77 -14.03
CA SER A 75 0.57 -3.25 -14.43
C SER A 75 0.45 -1.92 -15.18
N GLU A 76 -0.53 -1.79 -16.06
CA GLU A 76 -0.80 -0.55 -16.81
C GLU A 76 -1.31 0.57 -15.88
N ILE A 77 -2.28 0.27 -15.02
CA ILE A 77 -2.85 1.26 -14.08
C ILE A 77 -1.78 1.84 -13.16
N PHE A 78 -0.89 1.01 -12.66
CA PHE A 78 0.14 1.43 -11.69
C PHE A 78 1.49 1.77 -12.34
N GLY A 79 1.64 1.57 -13.66
CA GLY A 79 2.86 1.88 -14.40
C GLY A 79 4.06 1.06 -13.92
N VAL A 80 3.84 -0.23 -13.64
CA VAL A 80 4.86 -1.16 -13.15
C VAL A 80 5.20 -2.22 -14.19
N GLU A 81 6.35 -2.87 -14.04
CA GLU A 81 6.83 -3.89 -14.96
C GLU A 81 5.96 -5.14 -14.92
N ASP A 82 5.44 -5.50 -13.75
CA ASP A 82 4.61 -6.69 -13.57
C ASP A 82 3.71 -6.54 -12.35
N SER A 83 2.65 -7.34 -12.28
CA SER A 83 1.75 -7.41 -11.15
C SER A 83 1.35 -8.85 -10.84
N LEU A 84 1.01 -9.11 -9.58
CA LEU A 84 0.53 -10.40 -9.13
C LEU A 84 -0.84 -10.23 -8.47
N VAL A 85 -1.88 -10.54 -9.24
CA VAL A 85 -3.28 -10.42 -8.82
C VAL A 85 -3.90 -11.81 -8.76
N ARG A 86 -4.12 -12.31 -7.55
CA ARG A 86 -4.56 -13.70 -7.33
C ARG A 86 -5.66 -13.78 -6.27
N GLY A 87 -6.69 -14.55 -6.55
CA GLY A 87 -7.72 -14.87 -5.57
C GLY A 87 -7.21 -15.65 -4.34
N GLN A 88 -6.01 -16.24 -4.45
CA GLN A 88 -5.33 -16.91 -3.35
C GLN A 88 -4.76 -15.94 -2.31
N PHE A 89 -4.60 -14.67 -2.63
CA PHE A 89 -4.32 -13.63 -1.62
C PHE A 89 -5.61 -13.26 -0.90
N ILE A 90 -5.86 -13.92 0.22
CA ILE A 90 -7.12 -13.80 0.97
C ILE A 90 -7.26 -12.48 1.76
N SER A 91 -6.17 -11.72 1.88
CA SER A 91 -6.14 -10.41 2.57
C SER A 91 -4.89 -9.63 2.22
N ALA A 92 -4.89 -8.31 2.49
CA ALA A 92 -3.69 -7.48 2.39
C ALA A 92 -2.56 -8.00 3.29
N SER A 93 -2.87 -8.40 4.52
CA SER A 93 -1.87 -9.00 5.43
C SER A 93 -1.25 -10.28 4.88
N HIS A 94 -2.02 -11.11 4.16
CA HIS A 94 -1.48 -12.29 3.47
C HIS A 94 -0.55 -11.91 2.32
N ALA A 95 -0.90 -10.93 1.52
CA ALA A 95 -0.03 -10.43 0.45
C ALA A 95 1.30 -9.89 1.00
N LEU A 96 1.25 -9.09 2.07
CA LEU A 96 2.46 -8.59 2.74
C LEU A 96 3.32 -9.75 3.32
N ASN A 97 2.68 -10.74 3.95
CA ASN A 97 3.36 -11.92 4.47
C ASN A 97 4.10 -12.68 3.35
N VAL A 98 3.39 -13.01 2.27
CA VAL A 98 3.98 -13.71 1.12
C VAL A 98 5.14 -12.91 0.53
N THR A 99 5.01 -11.60 0.41
CA THR A 99 6.07 -10.72 -0.08
C THR A 99 7.30 -10.76 0.83
N LEU A 100 7.11 -10.60 2.15
CA LEU A 100 8.22 -10.61 3.10
C LEU A 100 8.95 -11.95 3.13
N PHE A 101 8.22 -13.08 3.22
CA PHE A 101 8.84 -14.42 3.19
C PHE A 101 9.41 -14.78 1.81
N GLY A 102 8.86 -14.20 0.74
CA GLY A 102 9.40 -14.35 -0.62
C GLY A 102 10.75 -13.68 -0.80
N LEU A 103 10.96 -12.52 -0.19
CA LEU A 103 12.14 -11.67 -0.39
C LEU A 103 13.24 -11.87 0.66
N LEU A 104 12.91 -12.30 1.87
CA LEU A 104 13.83 -12.39 3.00
C LEU A 104 14.26 -13.84 3.27
N ARG A 105 15.52 -13.99 3.68
CA ARG A 105 16.13 -15.28 4.04
C ARG A 105 16.78 -15.19 5.42
N PRO A 106 17.05 -16.32 6.11
CA PRO A 106 17.78 -16.34 7.36
C PRO A 106 19.10 -15.56 7.26
N GLY A 107 19.33 -14.65 8.20
CA GLY A 107 20.49 -13.75 8.21
C GLY A 107 20.24 -12.36 7.62
N ASP A 108 19.20 -12.20 6.81
CA ASP A 108 18.81 -10.88 6.26
C ASP A 108 18.32 -9.94 7.36
N THR A 109 18.41 -8.63 7.10
CA THR A 109 17.84 -7.59 7.94
C THR A 109 16.78 -6.83 7.15
N MET A 110 15.58 -6.69 7.73
CA MET A 110 14.56 -5.73 7.29
C MET A 110 14.50 -4.55 8.24
N ILE A 111 14.22 -3.36 7.70
CA ILE A 111 14.03 -2.14 8.49
C ILE A 111 12.71 -1.50 8.12
N SER A 112 11.84 -1.27 9.10
CA SER A 112 10.71 -0.36 8.92
C SER A 112 11.16 1.07 9.21
N ILE A 113 10.89 1.99 8.30
CA ILE A 113 11.33 3.40 8.42
C ILE A 113 10.18 4.37 8.69
N CYS A 114 9.01 3.84 8.99
CA CYS A 114 7.80 4.60 9.36
C CYS A 114 7.41 4.40 10.83
N GLY A 115 8.33 3.91 11.64
CA GLY A 115 8.03 3.39 12.95
C GLY A 115 7.57 1.94 12.88
N LYS A 116 6.83 1.51 13.90
CA LYS A 116 6.28 0.15 13.95
C LYS A 116 5.25 -0.05 12.84
N PRO A 117 5.33 -1.13 12.04
CA PRO A 117 4.32 -1.49 11.05
C PRO A 117 2.95 -1.76 11.68
N TYR A 118 1.93 -1.89 10.84
CA TYR A 118 0.58 -2.21 11.27
C TYR A 118 0.55 -3.51 12.10
N ASP A 119 -0.30 -3.56 13.11
CA ASP A 119 -0.31 -4.61 14.14
C ASP A 119 -0.54 -6.04 13.60
N THR A 120 -1.16 -6.19 12.44
CA THR A 120 -1.29 -7.49 11.76
C THR A 120 0.05 -8.09 11.33
N LEU A 121 1.10 -7.27 11.22
CA LEU A 121 2.47 -7.72 10.92
C LEU A 121 3.29 -8.03 12.17
N ASP A 122 2.80 -7.74 13.38
CA ASP A 122 3.52 -7.99 14.63
C ASP A 122 3.96 -9.45 14.76
N GLU A 123 3.07 -10.39 14.48
CA GLU A 123 3.36 -11.83 14.54
C GLU A 123 4.13 -12.32 13.32
N VAL A 124 3.85 -11.76 12.15
CA VAL A 124 4.57 -12.09 10.90
C VAL A 124 6.05 -11.76 11.03
N ILE A 125 6.36 -10.57 11.54
CA ILE A 125 7.74 -10.12 11.75
C ILE A 125 8.37 -10.79 12.98
N GLY A 126 7.59 -10.97 14.04
CA GLY A 126 8.05 -11.46 15.34
C GLY A 126 8.34 -10.33 16.33
N ILE A 127 7.70 -9.15 16.15
CA ILE A 127 7.63 -8.09 17.15
C ILE A 127 6.86 -8.61 18.36
N ARG A 128 5.72 -9.27 18.10
CA ARG A 128 5.04 -10.15 19.05
C ARG A 128 5.52 -11.57 18.77
N GLU A 129 5.92 -12.29 19.81
CA GLU A 129 6.49 -13.61 19.69
C GLU A 129 5.56 -14.59 18.97
N ASN A 130 6.09 -15.24 17.93
CA ASN A 130 5.40 -16.25 17.16
C ASN A 130 6.44 -17.22 16.55
N PRO A 131 6.27 -18.54 16.71
CA PRO A 131 7.23 -19.53 16.20
C PRO A 131 7.30 -19.59 14.66
N SER A 132 6.30 -19.03 13.97
CA SER A 132 6.26 -18.95 12.50
C SER A 132 6.62 -17.56 11.97
N SER A 133 7.28 -16.72 12.77
CA SER A 133 7.67 -15.36 12.39
C SER A 133 8.96 -15.30 11.60
N LEU A 134 9.19 -14.22 10.84
CA LEU A 134 10.47 -13.93 10.19
C LEU A 134 11.64 -14.00 11.17
N LYS A 135 11.46 -13.46 12.38
CA LYS A 135 12.48 -13.51 13.44
C LYS A 135 12.81 -14.93 13.87
N SER A 136 11.81 -15.81 13.98
CA SER A 136 12.03 -17.23 14.34
C SER A 136 12.78 -17.98 13.22
N PHE A 137 12.65 -17.54 11.98
CA PHE A 137 13.41 -18.04 10.83
C PHE A 137 14.77 -17.34 10.63
N GLY A 138 15.22 -16.53 11.59
CA GLY A 138 16.55 -15.92 11.58
C GLY A 138 16.65 -14.61 10.80
N VAL A 139 15.55 -13.99 10.43
CA VAL A 139 15.54 -12.63 9.87
C VAL A 139 15.60 -11.61 11.00
N LYS A 140 16.41 -10.58 10.83
CA LYS A 140 16.53 -9.48 11.80
C LYS A 140 15.55 -8.37 11.45
N TYR A 141 14.91 -7.81 12.47
CA TYR A 141 14.02 -6.65 12.35
C TYR A 141 14.61 -5.45 13.08
N GLU A 142 14.59 -4.31 12.41
CA GLU A 142 14.95 -3.01 12.97
C GLU A 142 13.86 -1.98 12.65
N GLN A 143 13.83 -0.89 13.42
CA GLN A 143 12.84 0.16 13.27
C GLN A 143 13.50 1.53 13.37
N ILE A 144 13.08 2.45 12.51
CA ILE A 144 13.39 3.87 12.56
C ILE A 144 12.07 4.63 12.60
N ASP A 145 11.87 5.40 13.64
CA ASP A 145 10.64 6.18 13.81
C ASP A 145 10.69 7.46 12.96
N LEU A 146 9.52 7.98 12.64
CA LEU A 146 9.38 9.27 11.98
C LEU A 146 9.71 10.41 12.95
N ILE A 147 10.23 11.51 12.44
CA ILE A 147 10.44 12.78 13.13
C ILE A 147 9.49 13.80 12.52
N ASP A 148 8.62 14.43 13.33
CA ASP A 148 7.67 15.45 12.91
C ASP A 148 6.83 15.06 11.68
N ASN A 149 6.37 13.82 11.63
CA ASN A 149 5.63 13.22 10.51
C ASN A 149 6.44 13.14 9.20
N ASP A 150 7.76 13.11 9.27
CA ASP A 150 8.65 12.88 8.13
C ASP A 150 9.69 11.81 8.45
N PHE A 151 10.37 11.32 7.42
CA PHE A 151 11.44 10.34 7.60
C PHE A 151 12.66 10.95 8.29
N ASP A 152 13.30 10.17 9.14
CA ASP A 152 14.62 10.49 9.69
C ASP A 152 15.69 10.13 8.64
N TYR A 153 15.86 11.02 7.66
CA TYR A 153 16.76 10.81 6.53
C TYR A 153 18.20 10.57 6.96
N GLU A 154 18.64 11.23 8.04
CA GLU A 154 20.02 11.10 8.55
C GLU A 154 20.23 9.70 9.15
N LYS A 155 19.32 9.27 10.03
CA LYS A 155 19.40 7.95 10.67
C LYS A 155 19.25 6.82 9.65
N ILE A 156 18.37 6.97 8.66
CA ILE A 156 18.20 6.02 7.56
C ILE A 156 19.51 5.89 6.77
N SER A 157 20.08 7.00 6.29
CA SER A 157 21.32 7.02 5.54
C SER A 157 22.49 6.39 6.33
N LYS A 158 22.64 6.80 7.60
CA LYS A 158 23.67 6.24 8.48
C LYS A 158 23.52 4.73 8.68
N ARG A 159 22.29 4.25 8.88
CA ARG A 159 22.05 2.82 9.07
C ARG A 159 22.34 2.02 7.80
N LEU A 160 21.90 2.49 6.65
CA LEU A 160 22.12 1.82 5.37
C LEU A 160 23.60 1.78 4.96
N SER A 161 24.37 2.82 5.31
CA SER A 161 25.81 2.85 5.07
C SER A 161 26.58 1.74 5.80
N GLN A 162 26.01 1.17 6.88
CA GLN A 162 26.59 0.03 7.59
C GLN A 162 26.41 -1.30 6.84
N LYS A 163 25.68 -1.29 5.71
CA LYS A 163 25.32 -2.47 4.91
C LYS A 163 24.49 -3.51 5.68
N ASN A 164 24.32 -4.68 5.11
CA ASN A 164 23.55 -5.82 5.67
C ASN A 164 22.05 -5.55 5.85
N VAL A 165 21.50 -4.55 5.15
CA VAL A 165 20.04 -4.36 5.04
C VAL A 165 19.60 -4.94 3.71
N LYS A 166 18.68 -5.90 3.75
CA LYS A 166 18.10 -6.52 2.56
C LYS A 166 16.87 -5.79 2.08
N LEU A 167 16.01 -5.38 3.02
CA LEU A 167 14.72 -4.78 2.72
C LEU A 167 14.41 -3.60 3.63
N VAL A 168 13.93 -2.51 3.02
CA VAL A 168 13.32 -1.39 3.72
C VAL A 168 11.81 -1.43 3.47
N GLU A 169 11.05 -1.40 4.55
CA GLU A 169 9.59 -1.34 4.55
C GLU A 169 9.11 0.08 4.82
N ILE A 170 8.14 0.53 4.03
CA ILE A 170 7.48 1.83 4.14
C ILE A 170 5.97 1.60 4.23
N GLN A 171 5.37 1.88 5.37
CA GLN A 171 3.92 1.90 5.51
C GLN A 171 3.39 3.31 5.25
N ARG A 172 2.68 3.50 4.13
CA ARG A 172 2.12 4.79 3.73
C ARG A 172 0.99 5.24 4.65
N SER A 173 0.07 4.33 4.99
CA SER A 173 -1.05 4.62 5.88
C SER A 173 -0.57 4.85 7.32
N ARG A 174 -1.38 5.61 8.08
CA ARG A 174 -1.06 5.85 9.51
C ARG A 174 -1.52 4.72 10.43
N GLY A 175 -2.35 3.79 9.94
CA GLY A 175 -3.00 2.81 10.80
C GLY A 175 -3.77 3.50 11.93
N TYR A 176 -3.55 3.07 13.16
CA TYR A 176 -4.13 3.67 14.38
C TYR A 176 -3.26 4.78 15.00
N ALA A 177 -2.10 5.06 14.41
CA ALA A 177 -1.19 6.09 14.96
C ALA A 177 -1.73 7.50 14.75
N LEU A 178 -1.45 8.39 15.73
CA LEU A 178 -1.80 9.81 15.64
C LEU A 178 -0.73 10.57 14.82
N ARG A 179 -0.51 10.16 13.58
CA ARG A 179 0.39 10.81 12.64
C ARG A 179 -0.32 11.08 11.31
N LYS A 180 0.24 11.93 10.49
CA LYS A 180 -0.24 12.10 9.10
C LYS A 180 0.16 10.89 8.25
N SER A 181 -0.65 10.57 7.24
CA SER A 181 -0.25 9.63 6.19
C SER A 181 0.92 10.21 5.41
N ILE A 182 1.79 9.34 4.91
CA ILE A 182 3.00 9.76 4.19
C ILE A 182 2.62 10.11 2.75
N THR A 183 3.04 11.29 2.31
CA THR A 183 2.78 11.75 0.94
C THR A 183 3.70 11.07 -0.07
N LEU A 184 3.27 11.00 -1.33
CA LEU A 184 4.08 10.42 -2.41
C LEU A 184 5.43 11.14 -2.57
N ASP A 185 5.47 12.46 -2.40
CA ASP A 185 6.72 13.22 -2.51
C ASP A 185 7.74 12.84 -1.45
N LYS A 186 7.29 12.60 -0.21
CA LYS A 186 8.16 12.09 0.85
C LYS A 186 8.66 10.68 0.53
N ILE A 187 7.78 9.80 0.02
CA ILE A 187 8.15 8.46 -0.40
C ILE A 187 9.19 8.52 -1.53
N LYS A 188 8.95 9.31 -2.58
CA LYS A 188 9.90 9.49 -3.68
C LYS A 188 11.26 9.98 -3.18
N LYS A 189 11.27 10.96 -2.27
CA LYS A 189 12.50 11.50 -1.69
C LYS A 189 13.29 10.46 -0.90
N VAL A 190 12.63 9.67 -0.05
CA VAL A 190 13.31 8.65 0.75
C VAL A 190 13.78 7.48 -0.11
N ILE A 191 13.01 7.07 -1.12
CA ILE A 191 13.44 6.05 -2.10
C ILE A 191 14.72 6.48 -2.80
N LYS A 192 14.79 7.73 -3.27
CA LYS A 192 15.98 8.28 -3.90
C LYS A 192 17.18 8.19 -2.96
N LEU A 193 17.05 8.66 -1.71
CA LEU A 193 18.11 8.55 -0.71
C LEU A 193 18.58 7.09 -0.50
N ILE A 194 17.62 6.16 -0.33
CA ILE A 194 17.96 4.75 -0.11
C ILE A 194 18.79 4.20 -1.27
N LYS A 195 18.35 4.46 -2.51
CA LYS A 195 19.03 3.98 -3.72
C LYS A 195 20.38 4.64 -3.96
N GLU A 196 20.57 5.89 -3.54
CA GLU A 196 21.87 6.55 -3.56
C GLU A 196 22.88 5.96 -2.55
N VAL A 197 22.39 5.48 -1.40
CA VAL A 197 23.26 4.85 -0.37
C VAL A 197 23.53 3.37 -0.69
N ASP A 198 22.53 2.63 -1.13
CA ASP A 198 22.64 1.24 -1.53
C ASP A 198 21.55 0.86 -2.56
N GLU A 199 21.95 0.74 -3.82
CA GLU A 199 21.05 0.41 -4.93
C GLU A 199 20.42 -0.99 -4.82
N ASN A 200 21.07 -1.91 -4.09
CA ASN A 200 20.65 -3.31 -3.97
C ASN A 200 19.57 -3.52 -2.89
N VAL A 201 19.32 -2.53 -2.06
CA VAL A 201 18.27 -2.62 -1.04
C VAL A 201 16.90 -2.71 -1.71
N ILE A 202 16.13 -3.72 -1.35
CA ILE A 202 14.74 -3.86 -1.80
C ILE A 202 13.88 -2.88 -1.00
N ILE A 203 13.00 -2.15 -1.69
CA ILE A 203 12.06 -1.24 -1.05
C ILE A 203 10.66 -1.82 -1.23
N MET A 204 10.01 -2.14 -0.12
CA MET A 204 8.62 -2.56 -0.09
C MET A 204 7.76 -1.41 0.44
N VAL A 205 6.74 -1.03 -0.31
CA VAL A 205 5.77 -0.02 0.13
C VAL A 205 4.42 -0.67 0.37
N ASP A 206 3.98 -0.67 1.62
CA ASP A 206 2.59 -0.96 1.96
C ASP A 206 1.75 0.27 1.64
N ASN A 207 1.08 0.23 0.50
CA ASN A 207 0.24 1.32 -0.02
C ASN A 207 -1.25 1.12 0.28
N CYS A 208 -1.61 0.20 1.16
CA CYS A 208 -3.00 -0.07 1.51
C CYS A 208 -3.74 1.22 1.89
N TYR A 209 -4.88 1.45 1.24
CA TYR A 209 -5.71 2.69 1.27
C TYR A 209 -5.08 3.92 0.56
N GLY A 210 -3.93 3.78 -0.08
CA GLY A 210 -3.29 4.87 -0.81
C GLY A 210 -3.53 4.83 -2.32
N GLU A 211 -4.16 3.79 -2.82
CA GLU A 211 -4.51 3.60 -4.21
C GLU A 211 -5.52 4.67 -4.64
N PHE A 212 -5.31 5.25 -5.80
CA PHE A 212 -6.25 6.22 -6.40
C PHE A 212 -6.54 7.48 -5.56
N THR A 213 -5.67 7.82 -4.59
CA THR A 213 -5.82 9.01 -3.75
C THR A 213 -5.11 10.26 -4.30
N ASN A 214 -4.46 10.14 -5.46
CA ASN A 214 -3.71 11.20 -6.12
C ASN A 214 -3.98 11.21 -7.63
N LEU A 215 -3.67 12.35 -8.28
CA LEU A 215 -3.65 12.51 -9.73
C LEU A 215 -2.40 11.91 -10.34
#